data_381d0c3db830ebe5db11f37135dd3252
#
_entry.id   381d0c3db830ebe5db11f37135dd3252
#
_cell.length_a   1.000
_cell.length_b   1.000
_cell.length_c   1.000
_cell.angle_alpha   90.00
_cell.angle_beta   90.00
_cell.angle_gamma   90.00
#
_symmetry.space_group_name_H-M   'P 1'
#
loop_
_entity.id
_entity.type
_entity.pdbx_description
1 polymer ?
#
loop_
_entity_poly.entity_id
_entity_poly.type
_entity_poly.pdbx_seq_one_letter_code
_entity_poly.pdbx_strand_id
1 'polypeptide(L)'
;LLSACLAETAGYFDKNGGAMQYSKAAFGDFVGFNVGILGWAVTVIAWAAMLAGFAKIFIITFPAFEGYNLPISIGMLILLSLMNIAGLKTSKMFTLTATVAKLIPIVLFSLFAIFFISGGVSKGNFTPFLQLESGTSLFSSISSTAVYIFYGFIGFETMSIVAGEMRI
;
A
#
# COMPACT_ATOMS: atom_id res chain seq x y z
N LEU A 1 7.55 14.53 -5.43
CA LEU A 1 6.92 15.85 -5.48
C LEU A 1 5.67 15.90 -4.59
N LEU A 2 4.66 15.03 -4.80
CA LEU A 2 3.44 15.00 -3.98
C LEU A 2 3.71 14.86 -2.48
N SER A 3 4.60 13.95 -2.08
CA SER A 3 4.96 13.75 -0.67
C SER A 3 5.60 15.00 -0.06
N ALA A 4 6.41 15.73 -0.83
CA ALA A 4 7.02 16.98 -0.37
C ALA A 4 5.95 18.07 -0.18
N CYS A 5 5.01 18.20 -1.12
CA CYS A 5 3.88 19.13 -0.98
C CYS A 5 3.01 18.81 0.25
N LEU A 6 2.72 17.53 0.49
CA LEU A 6 1.96 17.12 1.67
C LEU A 6 2.72 17.37 2.98
N ALA A 7 4.03 17.14 3.00
CA ALA A 7 4.87 17.42 4.17
C ALA A 7 4.90 18.90 4.50
N GLU A 8 5.07 19.74 3.50
CA GLU A 8 5.04 21.20 3.66
C GLU A 8 3.66 21.67 4.13
N THR A 9 2.59 21.19 3.49
CA THR A 9 1.22 21.55 3.87
C THR A 9 0.90 21.11 5.29
N ALA A 10 1.36 19.91 5.70
CA ALA A 10 1.16 19.40 7.06
C ALA A 10 1.78 20.33 8.12
N GLY A 11 2.85 21.07 7.79
CA GLY A 11 3.48 22.04 8.69
C GLY A 11 2.61 23.23 9.05
N TYR A 12 1.59 23.54 8.24
CA TYR A 12 0.67 24.67 8.50
C TYR A 12 -0.55 24.29 9.35
N PHE A 13 -0.76 23.00 9.63
CA PHE A 13 -1.94 22.51 10.35
C PHE A 13 -1.54 21.76 11.61
N ASP A 14 -2.14 22.17 12.74
CA ASP A 14 -1.93 21.52 14.05
C ASP A 14 -2.94 20.39 14.34
N LYS A 15 -3.90 20.18 13.44
CA LYS A 15 -5.00 19.23 13.62
C LYS A 15 -4.80 18.00 12.73
N ASN A 16 -5.18 16.84 13.26
CA ASN A 16 -5.30 15.62 12.49
C ASN A 16 -6.38 15.74 11.41
N GLY A 17 -6.22 15.01 10.30
CA GLY A 17 -7.20 14.97 9.23
C GLY A 17 -6.63 15.12 7.81
N GLY A 18 -5.36 15.46 7.67
CA GLY A 18 -4.65 15.49 6.39
C GLY A 18 -5.40 16.20 5.27
N ALA A 19 -5.56 15.53 4.13
CA ALA A 19 -6.17 16.09 2.92
C ALA A 19 -7.57 16.71 3.15
N MET A 20 -8.36 16.16 4.09
CA MET A 20 -9.65 16.72 4.46
C MET A 20 -9.50 18.13 5.04
N GLN A 21 -8.57 18.34 5.97
CA GLN A 21 -8.33 19.64 6.59
C GLN A 21 -7.77 20.65 5.59
N TYR A 22 -6.86 20.21 4.73
CA TYR A 22 -6.27 21.06 3.71
C TYR A 22 -7.32 21.51 2.69
N SER A 23 -8.15 20.59 2.22
CA SER A 23 -9.25 20.89 1.29
C SER A 23 -10.32 21.79 1.92
N LYS A 24 -10.63 21.58 3.21
CA LYS A 24 -11.56 22.45 3.95
C LYS A 24 -11.02 23.87 4.05
N ALA A 25 -9.74 24.03 4.36
CA ALA A 25 -9.12 25.37 4.47
C ALA A 25 -9.03 26.11 3.12
N ALA A 26 -8.77 25.37 2.03
CA ALA A 26 -8.61 25.95 0.71
C ALA A 26 -9.93 26.20 -0.03
N PHE A 27 -10.93 25.31 0.12
CA PHE A 27 -12.14 25.26 -0.71
C PHE A 27 -13.45 25.25 0.09
N GLY A 28 -13.38 25.33 1.40
CA GLY A 28 -14.54 25.37 2.29
C GLY A 28 -15.05 24.00 2.74
N ASP A 29 -16.07 24.04 3.60
CA ASP A 29 -16.57 22.86 4.33
C ASP A 29 -17.12 21.76 3.42
N PHE A 30 -17.81 22.12 2.36
CA PHE A 30 -18.40 21.15 1.43
C PHE A 30 -17.34 20.30 0.74
N VAL A 31 -16.29 20.93 0.24
CA VAL A 31 -15.19 20.20 -0.44
C VAL A 31 -14.43 19.37 0.57
N GLY A 32 -14.11 19.93 1.74
CA GLY A 32 -13.42 19.19 2.81
C GLY A 32 -14.18 17.95 3.24
N PHE A 33 -15.51 18.05 3.42
CA PHE A 33 -16.36 16.92 3.77
C PHE A 33 -16.34 15.82 2.70
N ASN A 34 -16.49 16.18 1.43
CA ASN A 34 -16.46 15.20 0.33
C ASN A 34 -15.10 14.50 0.23
N VAL A 35 -13.99 15.25 0.37
CA VAL A 35 -12.64 14.66 0.38
C VAL A 35 -12.48 13.70 1.56
N GLY A 36 -13.01 14.04 2.73
CA GLY A 36 -13.00 13.16 3.90
C GLY A 36 -13.75 11.84 3.68
N ILE A 37 -14.97 11.90 3.17
CA ILE A 37 -15.79 10.71 2.86
C ILE A 37 -15.13 9.85 1.79
N LEU A 38 -14.67 10.45 0.69
CA LEU A 38 -14.02 9.71 -0.38
C LEU A 38 -12.72 9.05 0.11
N GLY A 39 -11.91 9.77 0.89
CA GLY A 39 -10.70 9.22 1.50
C GLY A 39 -10.99 8.03 2.43
N TRP A 40 -12.03 8.14 3.26
CA TRP A 40 -12.47 7.03 4.09
C TRP A 40 -12.92 5.82 3.26
N ALA A 41 -13.77 6.03 2.27
CA ALA A 41 -14.29 4.95 1.43
C ALA A 41 -13.17 4.23 0.66
N VAL A 42 -12.24 4.99 0.06
CA VAL A 42 -11.06 4.42 -0.64
C VAL A 42 -10.21 3.61 0.33
N THR A 43 -9.97 4.10 1.54
CA THR A 43 -9.18 3.40 2.55
C THR A 43 -9.83 2.08 2.96
N VAL A 44 -11.15 2.06 3.20
CA VAL A 44 -11.89 0.83 3.54
C VAL A 44 -11.80 -0.21 2.42
N ILE A 45 -12.00 0.23 1.17
CA ILE A 45 -11.90 -0.67 0.00
C ILE A 45 -10.48 -1.21 -0.16
N ALA A 46 -9.46 -0.36 -0.02
CA ALA A 46 -8.06 -0.76 -0.13
C ALA A 46 -7.68 -1.79 0.95
N TRP A 47 -8.11 -1.59 2.19
CA TRP A 47 -7.84 -2.54 3.28
C TRP A 47 -8.56 -3.87 3.08
N ALA A 48 -9.81 -3.85 2.60
CA ALA A 48 -10.54 -5.06 2.26
C ALA A 48 -9.83 -5.85 1.16
N ALA A 49 -9.34 -5.20 0.12
CA ALA A 49 -8.57 -5.82 -0.96
C ALA A 49 -7.25 -6.41 -0.44
N MET A 50 -6.55 -5.72 0.46
CA MET A 50 -5.31 -6.23 1.08
C MET A 50 -5.56 -7.47 1.93
N LEU A 51 -6.64 -7.50 2.72
CA LEU A 51 -7.01 -8.68 3.52
C LEU A 51 -7.38 -9.87 2.64
N ALA A 52 -8.12 -9.65 1.57
CA ALA A 52 -8.45 -10.69 0.60
C ALA A 52 -7.20 -11.22 -0.12
N GLY A 53 -6.28 -10.34 -0.49
CA GLY A 53 -4.98 -10.69 -1.06
C GLY A 53 -4.13 -11.51 -0.09
N PHE A 54 -4.08 -11.12 1.17
CA PHE A 54 -3.39 -11.87 2.23
C PHE A 54 -3.96 -13.29 2.37
N ALA A 55 -5.29 -13.43 2.47
CA ALA A 55 -5.95 -14.73 2.59
C ALA A 55 -5.63 -15.63 1.40
N LYS A 56 -5.64 -15.08 0.19
CA LYS A 56 -5.29 -15.82 -1.03
C LYS A 56 -3.84 -16.34 -1.00
N ILE A 57 -2.88 -15.48 -0.65
CA ILE A 57 -1.46 -15.86 -0.54
C ILE A 57 -1.27 -16.90 0.57
N PHE A 58 -1.95 -16.74 1.71
CA PHE A 58 -1.91 -17.68 2.81
C PHE A 58 -2.37 -19.07 2.39
N ILE A 59 -3.48 -19.18 1.66
CA ILE A 59 -4.02 -20.45 1.17
C ILE A 59 -3.09 -21.09 0.14
N ILE A 60 -2.50 -20.31 -0.76
CA ILE A 60 -1.50 -20.84 -1.71
C ILE A 60 -0.31 -21.45 -0.95
N THR A 61 0.10 -20.82 0.15
CA THR A 61 1.22 -21.32 0.98
C THR A 61 0.82 -22.53 1.82
N PHE A 62 -0.43 -22.55 2.29
CA PHE A 62 -0.99 -23.61 3.15
C PHE A 62 -2.28 -24.19 2.54
N PRO A 63 -2.21 -25.11 1.58
CA PRO A 63 -3.37 -25.63 0.87
C PRO A 63 -4.42 -26.32 1.75
N ALA A 64 -4.04 -26.76 2.97
CA ALA A 64 -4.96 -27.31 3.95
C ALA A 64 -6.10 -26.36 4.37
N PHE A 65 -5.95 -25.07 4.11
CA PHE A 65 -6.93 -24.02 4.40
C PHE A 65 -7.76 -23.61 3.17
N GLU A 66 -7.76 -24.41 2.12
CA GLU A 66 -8.59 -24.17 0.94
C GLU A 66 -10.07 -24.05 1.33
N GLY A 67 -10.75 -23.04 0.80
CA GLY A 67 -12.14 -22.73 1.16
C GLY A 67 -12.32 -21.78 2.35
N TYR A 68 -11.29 -21.51 3.15
CA TYR A 68 -11.36 -20.63 4.34
C TYR A 68 -10.96 -19.16 4.08
N ASN A 69 -11.08 -18.66 2.86
CA ASN A 69 -10.71 -17.29 2.50
C ASN A 69 -11.35 -16.23 3.41
N LEU A 70 -12.68 -16.31 3.61
CA LEU A 70 -13.42 -15.36 4.43
C LEU A 70 -13.07 -15.45 5.91
N PRO A 71 -13.05 -16.63 6.54
CA PRO A 71 -12.60 -16.77 7.93
C PRO A 71 -11.19 -16.25 8.18
N ILE A 72 -10.25 -16.49 7.27
CA ILE A 72 -8.86 -16.00 7.39
C ILE A 72 -8.82 -14.48 7.33
N SER A 73 -9.53 -13.86 6.38
CA SER A 73 -9.62 -12.40 6.25
C SER A 73 -10.22 -11.75 7.49
N ILE A 74 -11.31 -12.31 8.02
CA ILE A 74 -11.99 -11.81 9.24
C ILE A 74 -11.08 -12.01 10.45
N GLY A 75 -10.44 -13.16 10.60
CA GLY A 75 -9.51 -13.42 11.69
C GLY A 75 -8.35 -12.45 11.71
N MET A 76 -7.77 -12.14 10.55
CA MET A 76 -6.71 -11.16 10.42
C MET A 76 -7.19 -9.75 10.74
N LEU A 77 -8.40 -9.39 10.30
CA LEU A 77 -9.01 -8.09 10.64
C LEU A 77 -9.19 -7.93 12.15
N ILE A 78 -9.73 -8.95 12.82
CA ILE A 78 -9.92 -8.96 14.27
C ILE A 78 -8.57 -8.85 14.98
N LEU A 79 -7.58 -9.62 14.57
CA LEU A 79 -6.24 -9.60 15.14
C LEU A 79 -5.63 -8.19 15.09
N LEU A 80 -5.64 -7.57 13.90
CA LEU A 80 -5.10 -6.23 13.71
C LEU A 80 -5.87 -5.18 14.51
N SER A 81 -7.20 -5.31 14.60
CA SER A 81 -8.04 -4.42 15.38
C SER A 81 -7.74 -4.53 16.89
N LEU A 82 -7.59 -5.74 17.41
CA LEU A 82 -7.20 -5.98 18.81
C LEU A 82 -5.80 -5.42 19.12
N MET A 83 -4.85 -5.59 18.19
CA MET A 83 -3.51 -5.00 18.33
C MET A 83 -3.56 -3.47 18.39
N ASN A 84 -4.44 -2.86 17.58
CA ASN A 84 -4.63 -1.40 17.60
C ASN A 84 -5.26 -0.92 18.90
N ILE A 85 -6.27 -1.63 19.40
CA ILE A 85 -6.91 -1.34 20.70
C ILE A 85 -5.92 -1.53 21.87
N ALA A 86 -5.00 -2.50 21.77
CA ALA A 86 -3.96 -2.74 22.78
C ALA A 86 -2.94 -1.58 22.92
N GLY A 87 -3.01 -0.61 22.00
CA GLY A 87 -2.32 0.67 22.10
C GLY A 87 -1.12 0.84 21.16
N LEU A 88 -0.73 2.10 21.03
CA LEU A 88 0.30 2.58 20.10
C LEU A 88 1.66 1.86 20.25
N LYS A 89 2.05 1.49 21.46
CA LYS A 89 3.34 0.84 21.71
C LYS A 89 3.43 -0.54 21.05
N THR A 90 2.37 -1.35 21.18
CA THR A 90 2.27 -2.69 20.58
C THR A 90 2.16 -2.58 19.05
N SER A 91 1.33 -1.68 18.57
CA SER A 91 1.15 -1.41 17.14
C SER A 91 2.44 -0.93 16.48
N LYS A 92 3.19 -0.02 17.11
CA LYS A 92 4.49 0.47 16.63
C LYS A 92 5.52 -0.66 16.51
N MET A 93 5.61 -1.52 17.53
CA MET A 93 6.58 -2.63 17.52
C MET A 93 6.25 -3.63 16.41
N PHE A 94 4.98 -3.97 16.25
CA PHE A 94 4.53 -4.84 15.16
C PHE A 94 4.82 -4.22 13.78
N THR A 95 4.47 -2.95 13.58
CA THR A 95 4.70 -2.24 12.32
C THR A 95 6.20 -2.17 11.98
N LEU A 96 7.06 -1.90 12.96
CA LEU A 96 8.51 -1.87 12.77
C LEU A 96 9.03 -3.25 12.35
N THR A 97 8.63 -4.31 13.07
CA THR A 97 9.03 -5.68 12.76
C THR A 97 8.56 -6.09 11.36
N ALA A 98 7.30 -5.82 11.02
CA ALA A 98 6.74 -6.10 9.69
C ALA A 98 7.46 -5.30 8.59
N THR A 99 7.85 -4.05 8.88
CA THR A 99 8.60 -3.22 7.92
C THR A 99 9.99 -3.79 7.66
N VAL A 100 10.72 -4.19 8.69
CA VAL A 100 12.03 -4.84 8.54
C VAL A 100 11.88 -6.16 7.79
N ALA A 101 10.91 -6.98 8.19
CA ALA A 101 10.66 -8.28 7.56
C ALA A 101 10.36 -8.18 6.06
N LYS A 102 9.58 -7.18 5.63
CA LYS A 102 9.29 -6.98 4.19
C LYS A 102 10.45 -6.44 3.38
N LEU A 103 11.40 -5.73 4.02
CA LEU A 103 12.60 -5.21 3.33
C LEU A 103 13.61 -6.32 3.04
N ILE A 104 13.72 -7.33 3.89
CA ILE A 104 14.68 -8.43 3.73
C ILE A 104 14.55 -9.09 2.34
N PRO A 105 13.38 -9.61 1.90
CA PRO A 105 13.26 -10.24 0.60
C PRO A 105 13.51 -9.27 -0.57
N ILE A 106 13.16 -7.99 -0.43
CA ILE A 106 13.41 -6.97 -1.46
C ILE A 106 14.92 -6.74 -1.63
N VAL A 107 15.65 -6.59 -0.53
CA VAL A 107 17.11 -6.41 -0.56
C VAL A 107 17.79 -7.67 -1.11
N LEU A 108 17.41 -8.86 -0.63
CA LEU A 108 17.96 -10.12 -1.13
C LEU A 108 17.70 -10.28 -2.63
N PHE A 109 16.46 -10.04 -3.08
CA PHE A 109 16.13 -10.11 -4.50
C PHE A 109 16.98 -9.14 -5.33
N SER A 110 17.14 -7.90 -4.86
CA SER A 110 17.96 -6.90 -5.54
C SER A 110 19.42 -7.31 -5.63
N LEU A 111 19.98 -7.85 -4.55
CA LEU A 111 21.35 -8.36 -4.53
C LEU A 111 21.50 -9.54 -5.51
N PHE A 112 20.61 -10.53 -5.45
CA PHE A 112 20.63 -11.65 -6.39
C PHE A 112 20.47 -11.19 -7.84
N ALA A 113 19.57 -10.23 -8.12
CA ALA A 113 19.41 -9.67 -9.45
C ALA A 113 20.72 -9.07 -9.99
N ILE A 114 21.46 -8.33 -9.15
CA ILE A 114 22.76 -7.76 -9.53
C ILE A 114 23.79 -8.87 -9.83
N PHE A 115 23.87 -9.89 -8.98
CA PHE A 115 24.83 -10.98 -9.17
C PHE A 115 24.54 -11.84 -10.40
N PHE A 116 23.25 -12.04 -10.75
CA PHE A 116 22.85 -12.92 -11.85
C PHE A 116 22.47 -12.18 -13.13
N ILE A 117 22.62 -10.85 -13.19
CA ILE A 117 22.23 -10.05 -14.35
C ILE A 117 22.99 -10.47 -15.61
N SER A 118 24.28 -10.76 -15.52
CA SER A 118 25.10 -11.19 -16.65
C SER A 118 24.62 -12.51 -17.24
N GLY A 119 24.25 -13.47 -16.38
CA GLY A 119 23.67 -14.74 -16.80
C GLY A 119 22.29 -14.60 -17.44
N GLY A 120 21.47 -13.67 -16.96
CA GLY A 120 20.17 -13.34 -17.54
C GLY A 120 20.29 -12.70 -18.93
N VAL A 121 21.25 -11.80 -19.10
CA VAL A 121 21.53 -11.17 -20.41
C VAL A 121 22.02 -12.22 -21.41
N SER A 122 22.95 -13.07 -21.02
CA SER A 122 23.51 -14.10 -21.91
C SER A 122 22.48 -15.16 -22.34
N LYS A 123 21.46 -15.42 -21.52
CA LYS A 123 20.34 -16.32 -21.83
C LYS A 123 19.23 -15.67 -22.65
N GLY A 124 19.35 -14.39 -22.99
CA GLY A 124 18.36 -13.67 -23.78
C GLY A 124 17.06 -13.35 -23.02
N ASN A 125 17.06 -13.37 -21.67
CA ASN A 125 15.87 -13.12 -20.86
C ASN A 125 15.30 -11.70 -21.04
N PHE A 126 16.07 -10.79 -21.64
CA PHE A 126 15.66 -9.41 -21.91
C PHE A 126 15.26 -9.19 -23.38
N THR A 127 15.16 -10.26 -24.17
CA THR A 127 14.76 -10.18 -25.59
C THR A 127 13.62 -11.16 -25.89
N PRO A 128 12.47 -10.66 -26.40
CA PRO A 128 12.15 -9.25 -26.64
C PRO A 128 11.91 -8.48 -25.34
N PHE A 129 12.32 -7.22 -25.29
CA PHE A 129 12.15 -6.35 -24.10
C PHE A 129 10.68 -6.13 -23.73
N LEU A 130 9.81 -6.12 -24.73
CA LEU A 130 8.36 -6.04 -24.58
C LEU A 130 7.73 -7.36 -25.04
N GLN A 131 7.21 -8.12 -24.08
CA GLN A 131 6.39 -9.29 -24.35
C GLN A 131 4.92 -8.90 -24.19
N LEU A 132 4.21 -8.80 -25.31
CA LEU A 132 2.77 -8.57 -25.31
C LEU A 132 2.06 -9.93 -25.34
N GLU A 133 1.03 -10.07 -24.53
CA GLU A 133 0.13 -11.22 -24.60
C GLU A 133 -0.60 -11.22 -25.96
N SER A 134 -0.70 -12.39 -26.57
CA SER A 134 -1.32 -12.54 -27.90
C SER A 134 -2.72 -11.94 -27.93
N GLY A 135 -2.93 -10.95 -28.79
CA GLY A 135 -4.22 -10.27 -28.93
C GLY A 135 -4.40 -9.00 -28.10
N THR A 136 -3.42 -8.60 -27.28
CA THR A 136 -3.46 -7.34 -26.55
C THR A 136 -2.71 -6.23 -27.28
N SER A 137 -3.28 -5.01 -27.25
CA SER A 137 -2.57 -3.83 -27.75
C SER A 137 -1.59 -3.31 -26.70
N LEU A 138 -0.50 -2.68 -27.16
CA LEU A 138 0.49 -2.03 -26.28
C LEU A 138 -0.18 -1.06 -25.30
N PHE A 139 -1.14 -0.27 -25.79
CA PHE A 139 -1.87 0.69 -24.98
C PHE A 139 -2.69 0.02 -23.84
N SER A 140 -3.37 -1.08 -24.15
CA SER A 140 -4.13 -1.85 -23.16
C SER A 140 -3.22 -2.43 -22.08
N SER A 141 -2.07 -3.00 -22.49
CA SER A 141 -1.09 -3.58 -21.56
C SER A 141 -0.46 -2.52 -20.65
N ILE A 142 -0.12 -1.35 -21.20
CA ILE A 142 0.40 -0.22 -20.41
C ILE A 142 -0.67 0.30 -19.44
N SER A 143 -1.91 0.46 -19.90
CA SER A 143 -3.00 0.97 -19.06
C SER A 143 -3.31 0.04 -17.88
N SER A 144 -3.39 -1.27 -18.10
CA SER A 144 -3.62 -2.24 -17.04
C SER A 144 -2.45 -2.29 -16.05
N THR A 145 -1.22 -2.28 -16.56
CA THR A 145 -0.01 -2.25 -15.70
C THR A 145 0.08 -0.97 -14.88
N ALA A 146 -0.28 0.18 -15.48
CA ALA A 146 -0.29 1.45 -14.78
C ALA A 146 -1.23 1.44 -13.56
N VAL A 147 -2.40 0.80 -13.65
CA VAL A 147 -3.33 0.65 -12.52
C VAL A 147 -2.68 -0.12 -11.36
N TYR A 148 -1.98 -1.22 -11.64
CA TYR A 148 -1.26 -1.98 -10.60
C TYR A 148 -0.12 -1.18 -9.98
N ILE A 149 0.63 -0.43 -10.79
CA ILE A 149 1.71 0.42 -10.29
C ILE A 149 1.14 1.54 -9.41
N PHE A 150 0.05 2.18 -9.84
CA PHE A 150 -0.63 3.22 -9.06
C PHE A 150 -1.07 2.72 -7.69
N TYR A 151 -1.55 1.49 -7.59
CA TYR A 151 -1.90 0.88 -6.31
C TYR A 151 -0.70 0.84 -5.34
N GLY A 152 0.50 0.60 -5.84
CA GLY A 152 1.73 0.61 -5.02
C GLY A 152 2.11 2.00 -4.46
N PHE A 153 1.55 3.07 -5.01
CA PHE A 153 1.76 4.43 -4.52
C PHE A 153 0.69 4.91 -3.52
N ILE A 154 -0.36 4.13 -3.25
CA ILE A 154 -1.39 4.47 -2.27
C ILE A 154 -0.81 4.32 -0.86
N GLY A 155 -1.14 5.26 0.02
CA GLY A 155 -0.83 5.19 1.44
C GLY A 155 0.21 6.20 1.94
N PHE A 156 1.00 6.84 1.07
CA PHE A 156 1.94 7.88 1.50
C PHE A 156 1.23 9.11 2.08
N GLU A 157 -0.02 9.37 1.67
CA GLU A 157 -0.87 10.44 2.17
C GLU A 157 -1.35 10.20 3.61
N THR A 158 -1.38 8.95 4.06
CA THR A 158 -1.87 8.60 5.41
C THR A 158 -1.00 9.20 6.52
N MET A 159 0.28 9.45 6.25
CA MET A 159 1.17 10.12 7.19
C MET A 159 0.69 11.54 7.53
N SER A 160 0.07 12.24 6.60
CA SER A 160 -0.48 13.57 6.83
C SER A 160 -1.73 13.56 7.73
N ILE A 161 -2.43 12.43 7.81
CA ILE A 161 -3.64 12.29 8.65
C ILE A 161 -3.29 12.34 10.14
N VAL A 162 -2.17 11.73 10.53
CA VAL A 162 -1.69 11.63 11.92
C VAL A 162 -0.58 12.62 12.25
N ALA A 163 -0.30 13.57 11.36
CA ALA A 163 0.81 14.53 11.52
C ALA A 163 0.71 15.35 12.82
N GLY A 164 -0.51 15.64 13.29
CA GLY A 164 -0.75 16.35 14.56
C GLY A 164 -0.34 15.55 15.81
N GLU A 165 -0.25 14.21 15.73
CA GLU A 165 0.20 13.36 16.83
C GLU A 165 1.72 13.13 16.84
N MET A 166 2.41 13.52 15.76
CA MET A 166 3.87 13.35 15.63
C MET A 166 4.67 14.51 16.22
N ARG A 167 4.01 15.57 16.68
CA ARG A 167 4.70 16.69 17.34
C ARG A 167 5.16 16.27 18.74
N ILE A 168 6.47 16.33 18.92
CA ILE A 168 7.17 16.23 20.19
C ILE A 168 7.28 17.64 20.78
#